data_d6048c673d2592bf1db2a16d23c1fb35
#
_entry.id   d6048c673d2592bf1db2a16d23c1fb35
#
_cell.length_a   1.000
_cell.length_b   1.000
_cell.length_c   1.000
_cell.angle_alpha   90.00
_cell.angle_beta   90.00
_cell.angle_gamma   90.00
#
_symmetry.space_group_name_H-M   'P 1'
#
loop_
_entity.id
_entity.type
_entity.pdbx_description
1 polymer ?
#
loop_
_entity_poly.entity_id
_entity_poly.type
_entity_poly.pdbx_seq_one_letter_code
_entity_poly.pdbx_strand_id
1 'polypeptide(L)'
;LEAVHRGVDMFDCIIPNQYAQRGLAFTSLGNLQLRRSVYKFSEDKLDPVCDCLTCTHYSRAYLHHLMKTDEPLGWHLLALHNITFYHRLMGEMRASILAGTFLEFYNRKRVELVMSDPENPPVPGKPSKKNKRTQLGDYEVYEGGRGFSSIRQISSGEVMHSVNPPQEEARN
;
A
#
# COMPACT_ATOMS: atom_id res chain seq x y z
N LEU A 1 6.51 1.65 8.81
CA LEU A 1 7.89 2.09 9.01
C LEU A 1 7.98 3.50 9.55
N GLU A 2 7.46 4.51 8.84
CA GLU A 2 7.53 5.94 9.22
C GLU A 2 6.96 6.21 10.63
N ALA A 3 5.83 5.61 10.96
CA ALA A 3 5.22 5.78 12.27
C ALA A 3 6.07 5.16 13.40
N VAL A 4 6.61 3.95 13.19
CA VAL A 4 7.54 3.32 14.14
C VAL A 4 8.80 4.15 14.33
N HIS A 5 9.36 4.70 13.22
CA HIS A 5 10.51 5.59 13.29
C HIS A 5 10.26 6.85 14.14
N ARG A 6 8.99 7.28 14.24
CA ARG A 6 8.54 8.42 15.06
C ARG A 6 8.05 8.02 16.46
N GLY A 7 8.23 6.77 16.87
CA GLY A 7 7.91 6.28 18.22
C GLY A 7 6.49 5.75 18.41
N VAL A 8 5.78 5.39 17.35
CA VAL A 8 4.47 4.73 17.46
C VAL A 8 4.65 3.23 17.67
N ASP A 9 4.07 2.68 18.74
CA ASP A 9 4.24 1.27 19.15
C ASP A 9 3.08 0.38 18.74
N MET A 10 1.87 0.92 18.60
CA MET A 10 0.65 0.16 18.32
C MET A 10 -0.12 0.72 17.14
N PHE A 11 -0.71 -0.20 16.36
CA PHE A 11 -1.46 0.13 15.16
C PHE A 11 -2.78 -0.64 15.12
N ASP A 12 -3.87 0.07 14.87
CA ASP A 12 -5.10 -0.50 14.33
C ASP A 12 -5.13 -0.26 12.82
N CYS A 13 -5.20 -1.32 12.02
CA CYS A 13 -4.99 -1.19 10.59
C CYS A 13 -5.80 -2.18 9.77
N ILE A 14 -6.70 -1.67 8.94
CA ILE A 14 -7.50 -2.46 7.98
C ILE A 14 -6.79 -2.67 6.64
N ILE A 15 -5.63 -2.03 6.42
CA ILE A 15 -4.93 -1.98 5.13
C ILE A 15 -4.67 -3.38 4.53
N PRO A 16 -4.17 -4.39 5.27
CA PRO A 16 -3.92 -5.70 4.71
C PRO A 16 -5.15 -6.32 4.04
N ASN A 17 -6.29 -6.27 4.72
CA ASN A 17 -7.56 -6.79 4.22
C ASN A 17 -8.15 -5.93 3.10
N GLN A 18 -8.14 -4.62 3.25
CA GLN A 18 -8.68 -3.70 2.26
C GLN A 18 -7.96 -3.81 0.92
N TYR A 19 -6.64 -3.95 0.93
CA TYR A 19 -5.87 -4.12 -0.30
C TYR A 19 -6.00 -5.52 -0.88
N ALA A 20 -6.14 -6.55 -0.05
CA ALA A 20 -6.45 -7.91 -0.51
C ALA A 20 -7.76 -7.96 -1.31
N GLN A 21 -8.84 -7.32 -0.82
CA GLN A 21 -10.11 -7.22 -1.54
C GLN A 21 -9.98 -6.53 -2.90
N ARG A 22 -9.01 -5.62 -3.04
CA ARG A 22 -8.70 -4.95 -4.31
C ARG A 22 -7.77 -5.76 -5.20
N GLY A 23 -7.31 -6.93 -4.75
CA GLY A 23 -6.40 -7.80 -5.48
C GLY A 23 -4.93 -7.40 -5.38
N LEU A 24 -4.55 -6.58 -4.39
CA LEU A 24 -3.17 -6.17 -4.17
C LEU A 24 -2.53 -7.01 -3.06
N ALA A 25 -1.39 -7.61 -3.37
CA ALA A 25 -0.52 -8.31 -2.44
C ALA A 25 0.75 -7.50 -2.15
N PHE A 26 1.14 -7.45 -0.88
CA PHE A 26 2.42 -6.92 -0.44
C PHE A 26 3.46 -8.04 -0.48
N THR A 27 4.56 -7.87 -1.20
CA THR A 27 5.60 -8.89 -1.29
C THR A 27 6.99 -8.33 -1.01
N SER A 28 7.96 -9.21 -0.79
CA SER A 28 9.36 -8.84 -0.61
C SER A 28 9.98 -8.18 -1.85
N LEU A 29 9.41 -8.42 -3.03
CA LEU A 29 9.86 -7.86 -4.32
C LEU A 29 9.05 -6.63 -4.76
N GLY A 30 8.13 -6.16 -3.92
CA GLY A 30 7.24 -5.04 -4.23
C GLY A 30 5.76 -5.43 -4.25
N ASN A 31 4.92 -4.50 -4.65
CA ASN A 31 3.47 -4.69 -4.65
C ASN A 31 2.97 -5.35 -5.94
N LEU A 32 2.22 -6.44 -5.83
CA LEU A 32 1.62 -7.16 -6.95
C LEU A 32 0.13 -6.87 -7.04
N GLN A 33 -0.35 -6.41 -8.21
CA GLN A 33 -1.79 -6.25 -8.46
C GLN A 33 -2.31 -7.46 -9.25
N LEU A 34 -2.85 -8.45 -8.56
CA LEU A 34 -3.22 -9.77 -9.09
C LEU A 34 -4.33 -9.72 -10.16
N ARG A 35 -5.09 -8.64 -10.25
CA ARG A 35 -6.10 -8.47 -11.32
C ARG A 35 -5.49 -8.19 -12.70
N ARG A 36 -4.18 -7.94 -12.78
CA ARG A 36 -3.47 -7.70 -14.05
C ARG A 36 -3.31 -8.98 -14.83
N SER A 37 -3.53 -8.90 -16.16
CA SER A 37 -3.47 -10.05 -17.07
C SER A 37 -2.09 -10.69 -17.20
N VAL A 38 -1.02 -9.98 -16.82
CA VAL A 38 0.35 -10.52 -16.86
C VAL A 38 0.52 -11.75 -15.97
N TYR A 39 -0.29 -11.87 -14.90
CA TYR A 39 -0.24 -13.01 -13.98
C TYR A 39 -1.09 -14.20 -14.40
N LYS A 40 -1.81 -14.11 -15.53
CA LYS A 40 -2.76 -15.14 -15.99
C LYS A 40 -2.14 -16.53 -16.11
N PHE A 41 -0.87 -16.61 -16.46
CA PHE A 41 -0.15 -17.86 -16.66
C PHE A 41 1.10 -17.99 -15.78
N SER A 42 1.24 -17.16 -14.73
CA SER A 42 2.39 -17.21 -13.83
C SER A 42 2.19 -18.32 -12.79
N GLU A 43 2.96 -19.38 -12.92
CA GLU A 43 3.00 -20.48 -11.96
C GLU A 43 3.85 -20.17 -10.71
N ASP A 44 4.45 -18.97 -10.65
CA ASP A 44 5.27 -18.55 -9.53
C ASP A 44 4.47 -18.40 -8.24
N LYS A 45 5.18 -18.55 -7.12
CA LYS A 45 4.66 -18.18 -5.81
C LYS A 45 4.34 -16.69 -5.74
N LEU A 46 3.38 -16.33 -4.91
CA LEU A 46 3.01 -14.94 -4.68
C LEU A 46 4.21 -14.11 -4.17
N ASP A 47 4.90 -14.62 -3.16
CA ASP A 47 6.16 -14.06 -2.61
C ASP A 47 7.16 -15.19 -2.41
N PRO A 48 8.35 -15.16 -3.05
CA PRO A 48 9.31 -16.25 -3.01
C PRO A 48 9.86 -16.55 -1.61
N VAL A 49 9.93 -15.54 -0.73
CA VAL A 49 10.45 -15.69 0.63
C VAL A 49 9.37 -15.93 1.69
N CYS A 50 8.11 -15.98 1.28
CA CYS A 50 6.98 -16.18 2.19
C CYS A 50 6.58 -17.66 2.23
N ASP A 51 6.35 -18.17 3.43
CA ASP A 51 5.95 -19.55 3.74
C ASP A 51 4.50 -19.67 4.22
N CYS A 52 3.68 -18.61 4.09
CA CYS A 52 2.27 -18.66 4.43
C CYS A 52 1.53 -19.68 3.56
N LEU A 53 0.36 -20.14 4.02
CA LEU A 53 -0.48 -21.11 3.32
C LEU A 53 -0.72 -20.69 1.85
N THR A 54 -0.97 -19.41 1.59
CA THR A 54 -1.21 -18.93 0.22
C THR A 54 0.01 -19.13 -0.67
N CYS A 55 1.21 -18.73 -0.21
CA CYS A 55 2.44 -18.84 -0.99
C CYS A 55 2.90 -20.30 -1.18
N THR A 56 2.55 -21.20 -0.24
CA THR A 56 2.96 -22.60 -0.28
C THR A 56 2.12 -23.44 -1.23
N HIS A 57 0.83 -23.11 -1.38
CA HIS A 57 -0.11 -23.99 -2.07
C HIS A 57 -0.68 -23.41 -3.38
N TYR A 58 -0.56 -22.10 -3.61
CA TYR A 58 -1.25 -21.45 -4.73
C TYR A 58 -0.29 -20.60 -5.57
N SER A 59 -0.44 -20.70 -6.90
CA SER A 59 0.29 -19.87 -7.87
C SER A 59 -0.36 -18.50 -8.06
N ARG A 60 0.39 -17.56 -8.62
CA ARG A 60 -0.13 -16.25 -9.03
C ARG A 60 -1.24 -16.40 -10.07
N ALA A 61 -1.13 -17.36 -10.99
CA ALA A 61 -2.17 -17.64 -11.99
C ALA A 61 -3.49 -18.03 -11.35
N TYR A 62 -3.47 -18.91 -10.35
CA TYR A 62 -4.69 -19.30 -9.64
C TYR A 62 -5.31 -18.14 -8.87
N LEU A 63 -4.50 -17.39 -8.14
CA LEU A 63 -4.96 -16.20 -7.43
C LEU A 63 -5.50 -15.12 -8.38
N HIS A 64 -4.85 -14.91 -9.53
CA HIS A 64 -5.34 -14.03 -10.58
C HIS A 64 -6.73 -14.47 -11.08
N HIS A 65 -6.91 -15.78 -11.34
CA HIS A 65 -8.20 -16.33 -11.76
C HIS A 65 -9.28 -16.01 -10.74
N LEU A 66 -9.09 -16.36 -9.47
CA LEU A 66 -10.06 -16.09 -8.40
C LEU A 66 -10.40 -14.60 -8.28
N MET A 67 -9.39 -13.72 -8.41
CA MET A 67 -9.61 -12.27 -8.35
C MET A 67 -10.35 -11.73 -9.58
N LYS A 68 -10.25 -12.39 -10.73
CA LYS A 68 -10.97 -11.99 -11.96
C LYS A 68 -12.41 -12.46 -11.97
N THR A 69 -12.68 -13.62 -11.38
CA THR A 69 -14.04 -14.18 -11.24
C THR A 69 -14.78 -13.65 -10.02
N ASP A 70 -14.14 -12.74 -9.26
CA ASP A 70 -14.66 -12.16 -8.00
C ASP A 70 -15.03 -13.23 -6.95
N GLU A 71 -14.28 -14.35 -6.93
CA GLU A 71 -14.45 -15.40 -5.94
C GLU A 71 -13.97 -14.95 -4.55
N PRO A 72 -14.79 -15.12 -3.49
CA PRO A 72 -14.44 -14.74 -2.13
C PRO A 72 -13.13 -15.39 -1.65
N LEU A 73 -12.86 -16.62 -2.06
CA LEU A 73 -11.62 -17.33 -1.71
C LEU A 73 -10.36 -16.55 -2.15
N GLY A 74 -10.43 -15.85 -3.29
CA GLY A 74 -9.29 -15.09 -3.82
C GLY A 74 -8.82 -14.01 -2.85
N TRP A 75 -9.71 -13.15 -2.40
CA TRP A 75 -9.32 -12.10 -1.47
C TRP A 75 -9.05 -12.62 -0.05
N HIS A 76 -9.66 -13.73 0.39
CA HIS A 76 -9.33 -14.36 1.65
C HIS A 76 -7.88 -14.88 1.66
N LEU A 77 -7.46 -15.56 0.60
CA LEU A 77 -6.08 -16.03 0.46
C LEU A 77 -5.08 -14.86 0.42
N LEU A 78 -5.42 -13.78 -0.31
CA LEU A 78 -4.59 -12.58 -0.33
C LEU A 78 -4.56 -11.88 1.03
N ALA A 79 -5.67 -11.84 1.76
CA ALA A 79 -5.72 -11.27 3.10
C ALA A 79 -4.82 -12.03 4.07
N LEU A 80 -4.88 -13.36 4.05
CA LEU A 80 -4.01 -14.21 4.85
C LEU A 80 -2.52 -13.92 4.57
N HIS A 81 -2.15 -13.82 3.28
CA HIS A 81 -0.79 -13.47 2.88
C HIS A 81 -0.40 -12.06 3.36
N ASN A 82 -1.24 -11.06 3.13
CA ASN A 82 -0.96 -9.68 3.50
C ASN A 82 -0.81 -9.50 5.02
N ILE A 83 -1.65 -10.19 5.81
CA ILE A 83 -1.53 -10.19 7.27
C ILE A 83 -0.20 -10.82 7.69
N THR A 84 0.16 -11.98 7.12
CA THR A 84 1.45 -12.64 7.39
C THR A 84 2.62 -11.71 7.03
N PHE A 85 2.56 -11.01 5.90
CA PHE A 85 3.57 -10.03 5.50
C PHE A 85 3.73 -8.91 6.54
N TYR A 86 2.62 -8.35 7.03
CA TYR A 86 2.66 -7.29 8.05
C TYR A 86 3.20 -7.80 9.38
N HIS A 87 2.80 -8.99 9.83
CA HIS A 87 3.35 -9.59 11.05
C HIS A 87 4.86 -9.83 10.95
N ARG A 88 5.33 -10.33 9.80
CA ARG A 88 6.77 -10.50 9.54
C ARG A 88 7.50 -9.17 9.59
N LEU A 89 6.97 -8.14 8.90
CA LEU A 89 7.55 -6.80 8.89
C LEU A 89 7.64 -6.19 10.30
N MET A 90 6.59 -6.35 11.13
CA MET A 90 6.60 -5.89 12.51
C MET A 90 7.63 -6.65 13.35
N GLY A 91 7.76 -7.95 13.15
CA GLY A 91 8.79 -8.79 13.78
C GLY A 91 10.21 -8.35 13.42
N GLU A 92 10.47 -8.09 12.13
CA GLU A 92 11.76 -7.59 11.64
C GLU A 92 12.09 -6.20 12.22
N MET A 93 11.12 -5.30 12.28
CA MET A 93 11.28 -3.98 12.91
C MET A 93 11.65 -4.11 14.39
N ARG A 94 10.90 -4.93 15.13
CA ARG A 94 11.17 -5.18 16.55
C ARG A 94 12.58 -5.76 16.77
N ALA A 95 12.97 -6.74 15.97
CA ALA A 95 14.31 -7.34 16.06
C ALA A 95 15.40 -6.30 15.78
N SER A 96 15.23 -5.45 14.77
CA SER A 96 16.21 -4.39 14.44
C SER A 96 16.32 -3.31 15.53
N ILE A 97 15.21 -2.97 16.21
CA ILE A 97 15.21 -2.04 17.36
C ILE A 97 16.00 -2.65 18.51
N LEU A 98 15.74 -3.91 18.86
CA LEU A 98 16.44 -4.60 19.93
C LEU A 98 17.94 -4.76 19.65
N ALA A 99 18.32 -4.92 18.38
CA ALA A 99 19.71 -5.01 17.94
C ALA A 99 20.40 -3.64 17.78
N GLY A 100 19.68 -2.52 17.94
CA GLY A 100 20.24 -1.17 17.72
C GLY A 100 20.51 -0.81 16.26
N THR A 101 19.98 -1.59 15.29
CA THR A 101 20.22 -1.43 13.85
C THR A 101 18.99 -0.91 13.09
N PHE A 102 18.02 -0.35 13.80
CA PHE A 102 16.74 0.06 13.20
C PHE A 102 16.88 1.09 12.07
N LEU A 103 17.80 2.03 12.18
CA LEU A 103 17.99 3.07 11.16
C LEU A 103 18.46 2.48 9.81
N GLU A 104 19.36 1.49 9.84
CA GLU A 104 19.82 0.78 8.65
C GLU A 104 18.68 -0.04 8.02
N PHE A 105 17.96 -0.77 8.87
CA PHE A 105 16.75 -1.51 8.47
C PHE A 105 15.71 -0.59 7.83
N TYR A 106 15.41 0.55 8.46
CA TYR A 106 14.46 1.54 8.00
C TYR A 106 14.82 2.07 6.59
N ASN A 107 16.07 2.49 6.39
CA ASN A 107 16.54 3.04 5.12
C ASN A 107 16.42 2.01 3.97
N ARG A 108 16.77 0.76 4.22
CA ARG A 108 16.62 -0.34 3.25
C ARG A 108 15.15 -0.64 2.96
N LYS A 109 14.36 -0.93 3.99
CA LYS A 109 12.96 -1.35 3.85
C LYS A 109 12.05 -0.28 3.25
N ARG A 110 12.34 0.97 3.52
CA ARG A 110 11.54 2.07 2.95
C ARG A 110 11.61 2.10 1.42
N VAL A 111 12.72 1.72 0.81
CA VAL A 111 12.85 1.60 -0.66
C VAL A 111 12.11 0.36 -1.15
N GLU A 112 12.32 -0.80 -0.52
CA GLU A 112 11.69 -2.07 -0.90
C GLU A 112 10.14 -1.97 -0.88
N LEU A 113 9.56 -1.35 0.15
CA LEU A 113 8.10 -1.29 0.33
C LEU A 113 7.37 -0.39 -0.67
N VAL A 114 8.05 0.55 -1.33
CA VAL A 114 7.45 1.41 -2.35
C VAL A 114 7.69 0.89 -3.77
N MET A 115 8.49 -0.16 -3.93
CA MET A 115 8.70 -0.79 -5.22
C MET A 115 7.40 -1.44 -5.71
N SER A 116 7.15 -1.34 -6.99
CA SER A 116 6.18 -2.18 -7.69
C SER A 116 6.92 -3.36 -8.31
N ASP A 117 6.17 -4.38 -8.75
CA ASP A 117 6.73 -5.52 -9.47
C ASP A 117 7.73 -5.05 -10.56
N PRO A 118 9.04 -5.31 -10.43
CA PRO A 118 10.04 -4.80 -11.37
C PRO A 118 9.92 -5.44 -12.75
N GLU A 119 9.42 -6.67 -12.84
CA GLU A 119 9.20 -7.36 -14.12
C GLU A 119 7.97 -6.82 -14.85
N ASN A 120 6.98 -6.36 -14.09
CA ASN A 120 5.71 -5.89 -14.61
C ASN A 120 5.31 -4.55 -13.94
N PRO A 121 6.02 -3.45 -14.17
CA PRO A 121 5.71 -2.18 -13.53
C PRO A 121 4.28 -1.74 -13.88
N PRO A 122 3.55 -1.12 -12.95
CA PRO A 122 2.22 -0.61 -13.23
C PRO A 122 2.30 0.43 -14.33
N VAL A 123 1.45 0.28 -15.35
CA VAL A 123 1.30 1.34 -16.36
C VAL A 123 0.75 2.57 -15.65
N PRO A 124 1.37 3.74 -15.80
CA PRO A 124 0.84 4.97 -15.23
C PRO A 124 -0.61 5.14 -15.64
N GLY A 125 -1.52 5.12 -14.68
CA GLY A 125 -2.94 5.36 -14.93
C GLY A 125 -3.11 6.75 -15.53
N LYS A 126 -4.11 6.91 -16.43
CA LYS A 126 -4.52 8.26 -16.84
C LYS A 126 -4.80 9.08 -15.58
N PRO A 127 -4.30 10.31 -15.48
CA PRO A 127 -4.53 11.14 -14.31
C PRO A 127 -6.02 11.17 -13.99
N SER A 128 -6.38 10.84 -12.77
CA SER A 128 -7.77 10.86 -12.33
C SER A 128 -8.31 12.27 -12.51
N LYS A 129 -9.43 12.41 -13.20
CA LYS A 129 -10.12 13.71 -13.35
C LYS A 129 -10.50 14.34 -11.99
N LYS A 130 -10.42 13.60 -10.89
CA LYS A 130 -10.73 14.04 -9.52
C LYS A 130 -9.58 14.79 -8.82
N ASN A 131 -8.37 14.73 -9.35
CA ASN A 131 -7.24 15.48 -8.79
C ASN A 131 -7.04 16.76 -9.60
N LYS A 132 -7.96 17.70 -9.50
CA LYS A 132 -7.73 19.05 -9.99
C LYS A 132 -6.75 19.74 -9.05
N ARG A 133 -5.53 20.00 -9.54
CA ARG A 133 -4.64 20.97 -8.93
C ARG A 133 -5.17 22.35 -9.30
N THR A 134 -5.53 23.15 -8.32
CA THR A 134 -5.93 24.53 -8.53
C THR A 134 -4.80 25.39 -7.98
N GLN A 135 -4.17 26.19 -8.84
CA GLN A 135 -3.22 27.20 -8.42
C GLN A 135 -3.99 28.44 -7.94
N LEU A 136 -3.75 28.83 -6.70
CA LEU A 136 -4.24 30.06 -6.11
C LEU A 136 -3.02 30.93 -5.73
N GLY A 137 -2.57 31.77 -6.67
CA GLY A 137 -1.36 32.57 -6.48
C GLY A 137 -0.12 31.70 -6.26
N ASP A 138 0.58 31.88 -5.15
CA ASP A 138 1.80 31.14 -4.80
C ASP A 138 1.52 29.80 -4.09
N TYR A 139 0.28 29.35 -4.12
CA TYR A 139 -0.16 28.11 -3.44
C TYR A 139 -0.77 27.11 -4.43
N GLU A 140 -0.41 25.84 -4.26
CA GLU A 140 -1.01 24.72 -4.98
C GLU A 140 -1.98 23.99 -4.05
N VAL A 141 -3.29 24.03 -4.37
CA VAL A 141 -4.33 23.34 -3.60
C VAL A 141 -4.56 21.97 -4.20
N TYR A 142 -4.45 20.94 -3.38
CA TYR A 142 -4.68 19.56 -3.73
C TYR A 142 -6.00 19.08 -3.16
N GLU A 143 -7.00 18.88 -4.00
CA GLU A 143 -8.26 18.25 -3.59
C GLU A 143 -8.14 16.73 -3.73
N GLY A 144 -7.85 16.05 -2.63
CA GLY A 144 -7.89 14.60 -2.54
C GLY A 144 -9.32 14.06 -2.44
N GLY A 145 -9.58 12.92 -3.05
CA GLY A 145 -10.87 12.23 -2.87
C GLY A 145 -11.14 11.92 -1.40
N ARG A 146 -12.35 12.18 -0.91
CA ARG A 146 -12.85 12.08 0.47
C ARG A 146 -12.51 13.25 1.42
N GLY A 147 -12.50 14.50 0.90
CA GLY A 147 -12.47 15.68 1.76
C GLY A 147 -11.12 16.03 2.37
N PHE A 148 -10.04 15.45 1.85
CA PHE A 148 -8.69 15.87 2.18
C PHE A 148 -8.19 16.89 1.16
N SER A 149 -7.96 18.12 1.58
CA SER A 149 -7.22 19.11 0.80
C SER A 149 -5.88 19.38 1.46
N SER A 150 -4.81 19.36 0.69
CA SER A 150 -3.49 19.81 1.13
C SER A 150 -3.13 21.08 0.35
N ILE A 151 -2.57 22.05 1.06
CA ILE A 151 -2.08 23.31 0.48
C ILE A 151 -0.55 23.26 0.52
N ARG A 152 0.09 23.44 -0.62
CA ARG A 152 1.54 23.52 -0.74
C ARG A 152 1.94 24.92 -1.21
N GLN A 153 2.88 25.54 -0.54
CA GLN A 153 3.48 26.77 -1.02
C GLN A 153 4.53 26.46 -2.09
N ILE A 154 4.39 27.08 -3.27
CA ILE A 154 5.22 26.75 -4.44
C ILE A 154 6.65 27.27 -4.25
N SER A 155 6.82 28.44 -3.65
CA SER A 155 8.11 29.12 -3.47
C SER A 155 9.03 28.44 -2.43
N SER A 156 8.47 27.84 -1.36
CA SER A 156 9.25 27.24 -0.28
C SER A 156 9.26 25.70 -0.31
N GLY A 157 8.37 25.08 -1.06
CA GLY A 157 8.19 23.63 -1.07
C GLY A 157 7.56 23.06 0.21
N GLU A 158 7.21 23.91 1.17
CA GLU A 158 6.58 23.51 2.43
C GLU A 158 5.12 23.12 2.23
N VAL A 159 4.74 21.95 2.78
CA VAL A 159 3.35 21.51 2.84
C VAL A 159 2.71 22.11 4.09
N MET A 160 1.89 23.12 3.91
CA MET A 160 1.06 23.68 4.97
C MET A 160 -0.20 22.84 5.12
N HIS A 161 -0.41 22.35 6.30
CA HIS A 161 -1.50 21.56 6.89
C HIS A 161 -2.72 21.19 6.01
N SER A 162 -3.13 19.92 6.16
CA SER A 162 -4.45 19.43 5.76
C SER A 162 -5.53 20.06 6.65
N VAL A 163 -6.41 20.85 6.07
CA VAL A 163 -7.60 21.35 6.75
C VAL A 163 -8.76 20.43 6.40
N ASN A 164 -9.37 19.79 7.41
CA ASN A 164 -10.68 19.16 7.22
C ASN A 164 -11.68 20.27 6.87
N PRO A 165 -12.51 20.13 5.83
CA PRO A 165 -13.60 21.05 5.61
C PRO A 165 -14.55 21.01 6.80
N PRO A 166 -15.14 22.15 7.21
CA PRO A 166 -16.14 22.16 8.27
C PRO A 166 -17.29 21.21 7.87
N GLN A 167 -17.68 20.35 8.80
CA GLN A 167 -18.88 19.55 8.64
C GLN A 167 -20.06 20.54 8.52
N GLU A 168 -20.69 20.61 7.35
CA GLU A 168 -21.97 21.25 7.24
C GLU A 168 -22.92 20.50 8.19
N GLU A 169 -23.30 21.16 9.26
CA GLU A 169 -24.39 20.73 10.13
C GLU A 169 -25.60 20.50 9.25
N ALA A 170 -26.05 19.26 9.19
CA ALA A 170 -27.33 18.89 8.63
C ALA A 170 -28.40 19.66 9.41
N ARG A 171 -28.86 20.78 8.87
CA ARG A 171 -30.10 21.43 9.32
C ARG A 171 -31.26 20.74 8.64
N ASN A 172 -32.05 20.06 9.45
CA ASN A 172 -33.46 19.65 9.35
C ASN A 172 -33.96 19.08 8.01
#